data_0ec8f7c67763b90e7f336a30d4527026
#
_entry.id   0ec8f7c67763b90e7f336a30d4527026
#
_cell.length_a   1.000
_cell.length_b   1.000
_cell.length_c   1.000
_cell.angle_alpha   90.00
_cell.angle_beta   90.00
_cell.angle_gamma   90.00
#
_symmetry.space_group_name_H-M   'P 1'
#
loop_
_entity.id
_entity.type
_entity.pdbx_description
1 polymer ?
#
loop_
_entity_poly.entity_id
_entity_poly.type
_entity_poly.pdbx_seq_one_letter_code
_entity_poly.pdbx_strand_id
1 'polypeptide(L)'
;MNRWKTKRLGDFILFQRGFDLLAKDRTEGNIPVISSSGITGFHNQYKAKSPGVIIGRKGTLGTVHYSEQDYWPHDTTLWVTDFKGNLPRFIYYFLPLLQLEKYDVGSSNPTLNRNYIHEIIATLPPLEEQQKIAAVLS
;
A
#
# COMPACT_ATOMS: atom_id res chain seq x y z
N MET A 1 2.12 28.61 -10.53
CA MET A 1 1.66 27.46 -11.30
C MET A 1 2.07 26.17 -10.59
N ASN A 2 1.08 25.33 -10.32
CA ASN A 2 1.36 24.05 -9.66
C ASN A 2 1.98 23.09 -10.64
N ARG A 3 3.11 22.52 -10.26
CA ARG A 3 3.84 21.61 -11.12
C ARG A 3 3.88 20.21 -10.54
N TRP A 4 3.84 19.24 -11.43
CA TRP A 4 4.12 17.87 -11.06
C TRP A 4 5.60 17.74 -10.71
N LYS A 5 5.88 16.91 -9.69
CA LYS A 5 7.26 16.70 -9.24
C LYS A 5 7.68 15.28 -9.51
N THR A 6 8.94 15.15 -9.91
CA THR A 6 9.56 13.85 -10.18
C THR A 6 10.60 13.57 -9.11
N LYS A 7 10.43 12.48 -8.38
CA LYS A 7 11.32 12.05 -7.30
C LYS A 7 11.30 10.54 -7.19
N ARG A 8 12.13 10.00 -6.31
CA ARG A 8 12.00 8.60 -5.92
C ARG A 8 10.67 8.41 -5.19
N LEU A 9 10.05 7.25 -5.37
CA LEU A 9 8.78 6.95 -4.71
C LEU A 9 8.88 7.10 -3.19
N GLY A 10 10.01 6.68 -2.61
CA GLY A 10 10.27 6.82 -1.18
C GLY A 10 10.32 8.25 -0.67
N ASP A 11 10.48 9.23 -1.56
CA ASP A 11 10.41 10.65 -1.19
C ASP A 11 8.96 11.14 -1.16
N PHE A 12 8.03 10.41 -1.78
CA PHE A 12 6.60 10.73 -1.78
C PHE A 12 5.85 9.98 -0.70
N ILE A 13 6.14 8.70 -0.50
CA ILE A 13 5.47 7.84 0.48
C ILE A 13 6.48 6.81 1.01
N LEU A 14 6.21 6.28 2.21
CA LEU A 14 7.03 5.23 2.77
C LEU A 14 6.22 3.97 2.96
N PHE A 15 6.82 2.84 2.59
CA PHE A 15 6.25 1.51 2.80
C PHE A 15 6.99 0.78 3.90
N GLN A 16 6.27 -0.09 4.59
CA GLN A 16 6.83 -1.02 5.56
C GLN A 16 6.18 -2.39 5.34
N ARG A 17 6.95 -3.45 5.60
CA ARG A 17 6.43 -4.80 5.59
C ARG A 17 5.38 -4.97 6.69
N GLY A 18 4.30 -5.68 6.38
CA GLY A 18 3.25 -5.99 7.34
C GLY A 18 3.70 -6.99 8.40
N PHE A 19 2.76 -7.42 9.22
CA PHE A 19 3.01 -8.21 10.43
C PHE A 19 2.40 -9.58 10.31
N ASP A 20 3.16 -10.61 10.70
CA ASP A 20 2.67 -11.98 10.69
C ASP A 20 1.49 -12.13 11.66
N LEU A 21 0.52 -12.92 11.25
CA LEU A 21 -0.63 -13.27 12.09
C LEU A 21 -1.19 -14.61 11.62
N LEU A 22 -0.80 -15.66 12.30
CA LEU A 22 -1.28 -17.00 11.95
C LEU A 22 -2.78 -17.09 12.22
N ALA A 23 -3.47 -17.91 11.42
CA ALA A 23 -4.92 -18.08 11.57
C ALA A 23 -5.32 -18.51 12.99
N LYS A 24 -4.50 -19.37 13.62
CA LYS A 24 -4.75 -19.84 14.98
C LYS A 24 -4.63 -18.74 16.04
N ASP A 25 -3.93 -17.65 15.73
CA ASP A 25 -3.68 -16.56 16.66
C ASP A 25 -4.67 -15.42 16.49
N ARG A 26 -5.60 -15.53 15.54
CA ARG A 26 -6.63 -14.53 15.32
C ARG A 26 -7.72 -14.67 16.36
N THR A 27 -8.04 -13.55 17.02
CA THR A 27 -9.13 -13.48 17.98
C THR A 27 -10.34 -12.85 17.29
N GLU A 28 -11.52 -13.37 17.56
CA GLU A 28 -12.74 -12.85 16.95
C GLU A 28 -12.84 -11.34 17.11
N GLY A 29 -13.21 -10.67 16.01
CA GLY A 29 -13.34 -9.22 15.97
C GLY A 29 -13.73 -8.76 14.58
N ASN A 30 -13.69 -7.45 14.35
CA ASN A 30 -14.09 -6.86 13.07
C ASN A 30 -12.98 -5.99 12.44
N ILE A 31 -11.75 -6.14 12.88
CA ILE A 31 -10.61 -5.48 12.26
C ILE A 31 -10.17 -6.33 11.06
N PRO A 32 -10.22 -5.79 9.83
CA PRO A 32 -9.83 -6.58 8.67
C PRO A 32 -8.34 -6.89 8.66
N VAL A 33 -8.00 -8.14 8.39
CA VAL A 33 -6.64 -8.59 8.13
C VAL A 33 -6.45 -8.55 6.62
N ILE A 34 -5.55 -7.69 6.14
CA ILE A 34 -5.36 -7.47 4.72
C ILE A 34 -4.06 -8.14 4.28
N SER A 35 -4.20 -9.13 3.42
CA SER A 35 -3.09 -9.87 2.82
C SER A 35 -2.91 -9.45 1.37
N SER A 36 -1.95 -10.03 0.68
CA SER A 36 -1.69 -9.70 -0.72
C SER A 36 -2.91 -9.93 -1.63
N SER A 37 -3.75 -10.87 -1.30
CA SER A 37 -4.97 -11.17 -2.06
C SER A 37 -6.20 -10.36 -1.61
N GLY A 38 -6.07 -9.54 -0.57
CA GLY A 38 -7.18 -8.77 -0.01
C GLY A 38 -7.50 -9.18 1.41
N ILE A 39 -8.74 -8.94 1.84
CA ILE A 39 -9.16 -9.30 3.20
C ILE A 39 -9.22 -10.82 3.31
N THR A 40 -8.45 -11.38 4.25
CA THR A 40 -8.37 -12.82 4.47
C THR A 40 -8.95 -13.25 5.82
N GLY A 41 -9.57 -12.32 6.53
CA GLY A 41 -10.20 -12.60 7.82
C GLY A 41 -10.25 -11.34 8.66
N PHE A 42 -10.57 -11.56 9.93
CA PHE A 42 -10.76 -10.46 10.88
C PHE A 42 -10.08 -10.80 12.20
N HIS A 43 -9.75 -9.76 12.95
CA HIS A 43 -9.05 -9.86 14.22
C HIS A 43 -9.60 -8.78 15.15
N ASN A 44 -9.24 -8.81 16.43
CA ASN A 44 -9.69 -7.81 17.39
C ASN A 44 -8.69 -6.69 17.63
N GLN A 45 -7.54 -6.71 16.95
CA GLN A 45 -6.51 -5.70 17.09
C GLN A 45 -6.10 -5.18 15.72
N TYR A 46 -5.74 -3.89 15.66
CA TYR A 46 -5.17 -3.31 14.45
C TYR A 46 -3.68 -3.01 14.67
N LYS A 47 -2.96 -2.86 13.58
CA LYS A 47 -1.56 -2.40 13.57
C LYS A 47 -1.41 -1.09 12.81
N ALA A 48 -2.38 -0.73 12.00
CA ALA A 48 -2.32 0.46 11.18
C ALA A 48 -3.66 1.20 11.21
N LYS A 49 -3.58 2.52 11.20
CA LYS A 49 -4.77 3.36 11.21
C LYS A 49 -5.23 3.69 9.80
N SER A 50 -6.55 3.83 9.64
CA SER A 50 -7.14 4.27 8.39
C SER A 50 -6.86 5.76 8.14
N PRO A 51 -6.88 6.21 6.86
CA PRO A 51 -7.04 5.37 5.68
C PRO A 51 -5.74 4.63 5.37
N GLY A 52 -5.86 3.44 4.79
CA GLY A 52 -4.73 2.61 4.47
C GLY A 52 -4.60 2.30 2.99
N VAL A 53 -3.36 2.24 2.51
CA VAL A 53 -3.03 1.75 1.17
C VAL A 53 -2.01 0.64 1.34
N ILE A 54 -2.34 -0.52 0.80
CA ILE A 54 -1.61 -1.76 1.01
C ILE A 54 -1.34 -2.41 -0.34
N ILE A 55 -0.11 -2.89 -0.55
CA ILE A 55 0.24 -3.60 -1.80
C ILE A 55 0.70 -5.02 -1.50
N GLY A 56 0.48 -5.91 -2.45
CA GLY A 56 0.96 -7.27 -2.36
C GLY A 56 2.48 -7.33 -2.46
N ARG A 57 3.13 -7.91 -1.44
CA ARG A 57 4.57 -8.09 -1.39
C ARG A 57 4.99 -9.50 -1.78
N LYS A 58 4.18 -10.49 -1.44
CA LYS A 58 4.47 -11.90 -1.65
C LYS A 58 3.18 -12.63 -2.01
N GLY A 59 3.28 -13.57 -2.91
CA GLY A 59 2.12 -14.28 -3.45
C GLY A 59 1.53 -13.52 -4.62
N THR A 60 0.59 -12.62 -4.39
CA THR A 60 0.00 -11.77 -5.42
C THR A 60 0.68 -10.41 -5.38
N LEU A 61 1.67 -10.22 -6.27
CA LEU A 61 2.50 -9.01 -6.25
C LEU A 61 1.80 -7.81 -6.84
N GLY A 62 2.02 -6.65 -6.20
CA GLY A 62 1.62 -5.37 -6.77
C GLY A 62 0.14 -5.08 -6.75
N THR A 63 -0.69 -5.97 -6.22
CA THR A 63 -2.10 -5.67 -6.00
C THR A 63 -2.22 -4.51 -5.01
N VAL A 64 -3.17 -3.61 -5.24
CA VAL A 64 -3.34 -2.45 -4.38
C VAL A 64 -4.70 -2.52 -3.70
N HIS A 65 -4.70 -2.39 -2.39
CA HIS A 65 -5.91 -2.42 -1.57
C HIS A 65 -6.04 -1.12 -0.79
N TYR A 66 -7.27 -0.73 -0.52
CA TYR A 66 -7.57 0.47 0.24
C TYR A 66 -8.42 0.10 1.47
N SER A 67 -8.12 0.70 2.63
CA SER A 67 -8.92 0.46 3.83
C SER A 67 -9.41 1.77 4.43
N GLU A 68 -10.72 1.86 4.64
CA GLU A 68 -11.33 2.97 5.36
C GLU A 68 -11.43 2.70 6.85
N GLN A 69 -11.07 1.50 7.27
CA GLN A 69 -11.05 1.07 8.67
C GLN A 69 -9.62 0.87 9.12
N ASP A 70 -9.38 1.00 10.42
CA ASP A 70 -8.12 0.54 11.01
C ASP A 70 -7.97 -0.94 10.69
N TYR A 71 -6.74 -1.40 10.44
CA TYR A 71 -6.53 -2.70 9.85
C TYR A 71 -5.24 -3.35 10.34
N TRP A 72 -5.14 -4.64 10.07
CA TRP A 72 -3.91 -5.40 10.29
C TRP A 72 -3.30 -5.73 8.94
N PRO A 73 -2.22 -5.06 8.53
CA PRO A 73 -1.51 -5.46 7.30
C PRO A 73 -0.71 -6.72 7.57
N HIS A 74 -0.99 -7.77 6.78
CA HIS A 74 -0.32 -9.05 6.92
C HIS A 74 1.12 -8.97 6.37
N ASP A 75 1.99 -9.90 6.77
CA ASP A 75 3.39 -9.90 6.34
C ASP A 75 3.57 -10.18 4.85
N THR A 76 2.53 -10.64 4.17
CA THR A 76 2.53 -10.78 2.70
C THR A 76 2.33 -9.45 1.99
N THR A 77 2.28 -8.34 2.72
CA THR A 77 2.03 -7.01 2.17
C THR A 77 3.13 -6.02 2.52
N LEU A 78 3.14 -4.92 1.76
CA LEU A 78 3.77 -3.67 2.14
C LEU A 78 2.65 -2.66 2.35
N TRP A 79 2.70 -1.88 3.41
CA TRP A 79 1.68 -0.88 3.69
C TRP A 79 2.30 0.51 3.83
N VAL A 80 1.56 1.54 3.45
CA VAL A 80 2.05 2.91 3.51
C VAL A 80 2.00 3.39 4.96
N THR A 81 3.17 3.68 5.52
CA THR A 81 3.30 4.18 6.90
C THR A 81 3.27 5.68 6.97
N ASP A 82 3.64 6.37 5.88
CA ASP A 82 3.69 7.82 5.84
C ASP A 82 3.36 8.26 4.41
N PHE A 83 2.29 9.01 4.28
CA PHE A 83 1.86 9.56 2.99
C PHE A 83 2.55 10.89 2.66
N LYS A 84 3.31 11.45 3.60
CA LYS A 84 4.07 12.70 3.43
C LYS A 84 3.24 13.82 2.82
N GLY A 85 1.99 13.92 3.23
CA GLY A 85 1.08 14.96 2.76
C GLY A 85 0.35 14.65 1.46
N ASN A 86 0.62 13.49 0.84
CA ASN A 86 -0.12 13.07 -0.34
C ASN A 86 -1.46 12.46 0.04
N LEU A 87 -2.44 12.59 -0.85
CA LEU A 87 -3.79 12.10 -0.61
C LEU A 87 -3.82 10.57 -0.71
N PRO A 88 -4.19 9.86 0.37
CA PRO A 88 -4.20 8.38 0.33
C PRO A 88 -5.02 7.80 -0.81
N ARG A 89 -6.20 8.35 -1.10
CA ARG A 89 -7.06 7.86 -2.17
C ARG A 89 -6.39 8.03 -3.53
N PHE A 90 -5.67 9.14 -3.74
CA PHE A 90 -4.91 9.33 -4.97
C PHE A 90 -3.80 8.29 -5.09
N ILE A 91 -3.07 8.05 -4.01
CA ILE A 91 -1.99 7.05 -4.00
C ILE A 91 -2.54 5.66 -4.36
N TYR A 92 -3.72 5.32 -3.85
CA TYR A 92 -4.38 4.08 -4.20
C TYR A 92 -4.61 3.94 -5.71
N TYR A 93 -5.06 5.01 -6.38
CA TYR A 93 -5.28 4.99 -7.82
C TYR A 93 -3.98 5.06 -8.61
N PHE A 94 -2.97 5.70 -8.05
CA PHE A 94 -1.69 5.91 -8.73
C PHE A 94 -0.81 4.66 -8.78
N LEU A 95 -0.73 3.92 -7.68
CA LEU A 95 0.21 2.81 -7.56
C LEU A 95 0.04 1.74 -8.66
N PRO A 96 -1.17 1.36 -9.06
CA PRO A 96 -1.31 0.36 -10.14
C PRO A 96 -0.62 0.77 -11.44
N LEU A 97 -0.48 2.06 -11.70
CA LEU A 97 0.15 2.55 -12.93
C LEU A 97 1.65 2.23 -12.95
N LEU A 98 2.27 2.01 -11.82
CA LEU A 98 3.70 1.70 -11.73
C LEU A 98 3.99 0.25 -12.10
N GLN A 99 2.98 -0.61 -12.15
CA GLN A 99 3.14 -2.03 -12.46
C GLN A 99 4.20 -2.67 -11.56
N LEU A 100 3.97 -2.60 -10.25
CA LEU A 100 4.96 -2.97 -9.24
C LEU A 100 5.39 -4.43 -9.33
N GLU A 101 4.58 -5.31 -9.89
CA GLU A 101 4.93 -6.71 -10.11
C GLU A 101 6.17 -6.88 -10.96
N LYS A 102 6.54 -5.89 -11.76
CA LYS A 102 7.77 -5.93 -12.58
C LYS A 102 9.04 -5.89 -11.73
N TYR A 103 8.94 -5.45 -10.49
CA TYR A 103 10.09 -5.26 -9.62
C TYR A 103 10.32 -6.45 -8.70
N ASP A 104 9.81 -7.60 -9.09
CA ASP A 104 10.00 -8.86 -8.39
C ASP A 104 11.49 -9.18 -8.31
N VAL A 105 11.98 -9.37 -7.09
CA VAL A 105 13.37 -9.74 -6.82
C VAL A 105 13.49 -11.19 -6.38
N GLY A 106 12.35 -11.88 -6.32
CA GLY A 106 12.31 -13.26 -5.86
C GLY A 106 12.91 -14.22 -6.88
N SER A 107 13.51 -15.27 -6.40
CA SER A 107 14.03 -16.34 -7.23
C SER A 107 12.93 -17.38 -7.47
N SER A 108 12.65 -18.23 -6.48
CA SER A 108 11.60 -19.24 -6.57
C SER A 108 10.25 -18.70 -6.14
N ASN A 109 10.22 -17.76 -5.19
CA ASN A 109 8.99 -17.15 -4.69
C ASN A 109 8.96 -15.67 -5.07
N PRO A 110 7.93 -15.23 -5.83
CA PRO A 110 7.81 -13.82 -6.18
C PRO A 110 7.73 -12.95 -4.92
N THR A 111 8.56 -11.92 -4.87
CA THR A 111 8.68 -11.05 -3.70
C THR A 111 9.05 -9.62 -4.11
N LEU A 112 8.42 -8.62 -3.49
CA LEU A 112 8.80 -7.22 -3.62
C LEU A 112 9.58 -6.78 -2.39
N ASN A 113 10.67 -6.04 -2.63
CA ASN A 113 11.49 -5.46 -1.58
C ASN A 113 11.21 -3.97 -1.50
N ARG A 114 10.80 -3.48 -0.32
CA ARG A 114 10.43 -2.06 -0.15
C ARG A 114 11.57 -1.12 -0.51
N ASN A 115 12.84 -1.52 -0.29
CA ASN A 115 13.98 -0.67 -0.59
C ASN A 115 14.10 -0.42 -2.09
N TYR A 116 13.80 -1.42 -2.91
CA TYR A 116 13.78 -1.25 -4.36
C TYR A 116 12.56 -0.46 -4.83
N ILE A 117 11.42 -0.71 -4.20
CA ILE A 117 10.19 0.05 -4.52
C ILE A 117 10.40 1.53 -4.23
N HIS A 118 11.06 1.87 -3.12
CA HIS A 118 11.33 3.26 -2.76
C HIS A 118 12.25 3.97 -3.78
N GLU A 119 13.05 3.23 -4.53
CA GLU A 119 13.97 3.80 -5.52
C GLU A 119 13.31 4.08 -6.88
N ILE A 120 12.09 3.61 -7.11
CA ILE A 120 11.38 3.84 -8.36
C ILE A 120 11.15 5.34 -8.53
N ILE A 121 11.50 5.85 -9.73
CA ILE A 121 11.26 7.25 -10.06
C ILE A 121 9.80 7.41 -10.44
N ALA A 122 9.13 8.35 -9.79
CA ALA A 122 7.71 8.60 -10.00
C ALA A 122 7.46 10.10 -10.14
N THR A 123 6.38 10.44 -10.84
CA THR A 123 5.97 11.83 -11.03
C THR A 123 4.55 11.98 -10.50
N LEU A 124 4.38 12.86 -9.52
CA LEU A 124 3.09 13.09 -8.88
C LEU A 124 2.68 14.56 -9.00
N PRO A 125 1.36 14.79 -9.17
CA PRO A 125 0.82 16.16 -9.14
C PRO A 125 0.81 16.72 -7.72
N PRO A 126 0.66 18.03 -7.57
CA PRO A 126 0.46 18.63 -6.26
C PRO A 126 -0.86 18.18 -5.63
N LEU A 127 -0.98 18.34 -4.32
CA LEU A 127 -2.14 17.85 -3.56
C LEU A 127 -3.48 18.31 -4.11
N GLU A 128 -3.58 19.57 -4.52
CA GLU A 128 -4.81 20.12 -5.06
C GLU A 128 -5.29 19.33 -6.29
N GLU A 129 -4.36 18.99 -7.16
CA GLU A 129 -4.68 18.22 -8.36
C GLU A 129 -4.96 16.76 -8.02
N GLN A 130 -4.26 16.21 -7.03
CA GLN A 130 -4.56 14.87 -6.53
C GLN A 130 -6.00 14.77 -6.05
N GLN A 131 -6.48 15.78 -5.36
CA GLN A 131 -7.86 15.82 -4.85
C GLN A 131 -8.87 15.81 -6.01
N LYS A 132 -8.59 16.56 -7.07
CA LYS A 132 -9.46 16.60 -8.25
C LYS A 132 -9.50 15.27 -8.97
N ILE A 133 -8.35 14.65 -9.15
CA ILE A 133 -8.25 13.35 -9.82
C ILE A 133 -8.97 12.28 -9.01
N ALA A 134 -8.73 12.23 -7.70
CA ALA A 134 -9.37 11.24 -6.85
C ALA A 134 -10.89 11.41 -6.82
N ALA A 135 -11.38 12.65 -6.84
CA ALA A 135 -12.81 12.91 -6.85
C ALA A 135 -13.48 12.36 -8.13
N VAL A 136 -12.79 12.46 -9.26
CA VAL A 136 -13.31 11.93 -10.54
C VAL A 136 -13.33 10.41 -10.55
N LEU A 137 -12.31 9.78 -9.96
CA LEU A 137 -12.16 8.32 -9.98
C LEU A 137 -12.93 7.60 -8.87
N SER A 138 -13.40 8.34 -7.88
CA SER A 138 -14.07 7.72 -6.72
C SER A 138 -15.59 7.66 -6.87
#